data_76e87a40f0dc50fd3910a6b9060b7728
#
_entry.id   76e87a40f0dc50fd3910a6b9060b7728
#
_cell.length_a   1.000
_cell.length_b   1.000
_cell.length_c   1.000
_cell.angle_alpha   90.00
_cell.angle_beta   90.00
_cell.angle_gamma   90.00
#
_symmetry.space_group_name_H-M   'P 1'
#
loop_
_entity.id
_entity.type
_entity.pdbx_description
1 polymer ?
#
loop_
_entity_poly.entity_id
_entity_poly.type
_entity_poly.pdbx_seq_one_letter_code
_entity_poly.pdbx_strand_id
1 'polypeptide(L)'
;MFTPRAVPIYRYAEGWVVRRLGGRTSVMTILMSQTSTPTGLGRAPVTGTATQARRKRPFLIDLYSTAVGKKYVMAISGIAMMGFVLFHMIGNLKMYMGASALDHYAEFLQELLYPILPKQVMLWILRGGLVTMLLLHLHAAWSLTRLNRHARAVKYQGPRDYQVAKFASRTMRWSGIIVLAYLVWHLFDFTFGTVNAVGTDGTFVRGEVYKNLVRSLDRPVVSAFYIIANILLGIHLFHGSWSIFQSMGWNNPRFNNWRRAFATGFATVVVVGNVSFPIAVIAGIVK
;
A
#
# COMPACT_ATOMS: atom_id res chain seq x y z
N MET A 1 3.09 -34.54 47.58
CA MET A 1 1.75 -34.87 47.02
C MET A 1 1.71 -34.32 45.59
N PHE A 2 2.04 -35.19 44.61
CA PHE A 2 2.17 -34.78 43.20
C PHE A 2 0.83 -35.04 42.51
N THR A 3 0.19 -33.94 42.03
CA THR A 3 -0.98 -34.07 41.14
C THR A 3 -0.51 -34.40 39.72
N PRO A 4 -1.06 -35.43 39.08
CA PRO A 4 -0.69 -35.78 37.71
C PRO A 4 -1.28 -34.74 36.74
N ARG A 5 -0.41 -34.11 35.91
CA ARG A 5 -0.82 -33.27 34.80
C ARG A 5 -1.58 -34.09 33.76
N ALA A 6 -2.75 -33.64 33.39
CA ALA A 6 -3.55 -34.22 32.31
C ALA A 6 -2.77 -34.13 30.97
N VAL A 7 -2.66 -35.27 30.28
CA VAL A 7 -2.01 -35.35 28.97
C VAL A 7 -3.06 -35.05 27.91
N PRO A 8 -2.78 -34.17 26.91
CA PRO A 8 -3.73 -33.85 25.87
C PRO A 8 -4.04 -35.08 24.97
N ILE A 9 -5.32 -35.29 24.69
CA ILE A 9 -5.80 -36.30 23.75
C ILE A 9 -5.83 -35.71 22.35
N TYR A 10 -5.06 -36.26 21.42
CA TYR A 10 -5.10 -35.89 20.00
C TYR A 10 -6.04 -36.84 19.23
N ARG A 11 -7.02 -36.28 18.54
CA ARG A 11 -7.96 -37.01 17.68
C ARG A 11 -7.44 -36.95 16.24
N TYR A 12 -7.08 -38.11 15.68
CA TYR A 12 -6.73 -38.22 14.27
C TYR A 12 -7.95 -38.69 13.45
N ALA A 13 -8.02 -38.25 12.18
CA ALA A 13 -9.18 -38.44 11.29
C ALA A 13 -9.52 -39.91 10.96
N GLU A 14 -8.74 -40.90 11.39
CA GLU A 14 -8.93 -42.31 11.09
C GLU A 14 -9.28 -43.20 12.30
N GLY A 15 -9.84 -42.65 13.38
CA GLY A 15 -10.39 -43.43 14.48
C GLY A 15 -9.40 -44.10 15.45
N TRP A 16 -8.12 -43.72 15.40
CA TRP A 16 -7.09 -44.27 16.31
C TRP A 16 -6.87 -43.32 17.50
N VAL A 17 -6.95 -43.87 18.70
CA VAL A 17 -6.61 -43.18 19.96
C VAL A 17 -5.30 -43.71 20.49
N VAL A 18 -4.26 -42.91 20.55
CA VAL A 18 -2.96 -43.28 21.13
C VAL A 18 -2.84 -42.70 22.54
N ARG A 19 -2.77 -43.54 23.54
CA ARG A 19 -2.52 -43.16 24.94
C ARG A 19 -1.08 -43.51 25.31
N ARG A 20 -0.28 -42.57 25.69
CA ARG A 20 1.07 -42.83 26.23
C ARG A 20 0.99 -43.05 27.75
N LEU A 21 1.30 -44.23 28.19
CA LEU A 21 1.50 -44.53 29.59
C LEU A 21 2.92 -45.09 29.76
N GLY A 22 3.74 -44.38 30.54
CA GLY A 22 4.95 -44.94 31.10
C GLY A 22 5.96 -45.56 30.12
N GLY A 23 6.40 -44.86 29.11
CA GLY A 23 7.58 -45.23 28.30
C GLY A 23 7.43 -46.41 27.33
N ARG A 24 6.27 -47.10 27.25
CA ARG A 24 5.98 -48.11 26.23
C ARG A 24 4.76 -47.75 25.42
N THR A 25 4.83 -47.92 24.12
CA THR A 25 3.73 -47.68 23.18
C THR A 25 2.90 -48.95 23.05
N SER A 26 1.70 -48.97 23.60
CA SER A 26 0.75 -50.07 23.39
C SER A 26 -0.37 -49.58 22.46
N VAL A 27 -0.57 -50.24 21.35
CA VAL A 27 -1.70 -50.03 20.43
C VAL A 27 -2.88 -50.86 20.92
N MET A 28 -3.92 -50.19 21.40
CA MET A 28 -5.15 -50.85 21.80
C MET A 28 -6.16 -50.73 20.65
N THR A 29 -6.43 -51.85 19.98
CA THR A 29 -7.48 -51.92 18.94
C THR A 29 -8.83 -52.05 19.65
N ILE A 30 -9.65 -50.99 19.56
CA ILE A 30 -11.04 -51.03 20.02
C ILE A 30 -11.86 -51.49 18.84
N LEU A 31 -12.31 -52.78 18.90
CA LEU A 31 -13.34 -53.30 18.02
C LEU A 31 -14.66 -52.59 18.37
N MET A 32 -15.10 -51.64 17.54
CA MET A 32 -16.48 -51.14 17.64
C MET A 32 -17.44 -52.23 17.16
N SER A 33 -18.18 -52.80 18.08
CA SER A 33 -19.36 -53.59 17.78
C SER A 33 -20.31 -52.75 16.93
N GLN A 34 -20.60 -53.20 15.72
CA GLN A 34 -21.66 -52.62 14.90
C GLN A 34 -23.00 -52.94 15.55
N THR A 35 -23.53 -52.02 16.32
CA THR A 35 -24.95 -52.08 16.71
C THR A 35 -25.77 -51.75 15.46
N SER A 36 -26.55 -52.74 15.05
CA SER A 36 -27.54 -52.64 13.98
C SER A 36 -28.46 -51.44 14.19
N THR A 37 -28.43 -50.54 13.25
CA THR A 37 -29.32 -49.37 13.19
C THR A 37 -30.76 -49.82 12.94
N PRO A 38 -31.75 -49.32 13.70
CA PRO A 38 -33.16 -49.57 13.35
C PRO A 38 -33.48 -48.88 12.00
N THR A 39 -33.86 -49.67 11.04
CA THR A 39 -34.49 -49.24 9.80
C THR A 39 -35.80 -48.52 10.10
N GLY A 40 -35.90 -47.24 9.77
CA GLY A 40 -37.22 -46.62 9.69
C GLY A 40 -37.34 -45.19 10.23
N LEU A 41 -36.51 -44.28 9.77
CA LEU A 41 -36.90 -42.86 9.72
C LEU A 41 -36.53 -42.36 8.33
N GLY A 42 -37.55 -42.12 7.53
CA GLY A 42 -37.39 -41.55 6.19
C GLY A 42 -36.50 -40.30 6.24
N ARG A 43 -35.36 -40.35 5.54
CA ARG A 43 -34.58 -39.17 5.24
C ARG A 43 -35.54 -38.15 4.58
N ALA A 44 -35.83 -37.06 5.28
CA ALA A 44 -36.42 -35.91 4.64
C ALA A 44 -35.55 -35.56 3.41
N PRO A 45 -36.13 -35.35 2.24
CA PRO A 45 -35.36 -34.93 1.10
C PRO A 45 -34.59 -33.68 1.50
N VAL A 46 -33.27 -33.75 1.37
CA VAL A 46 -32.43 -32.54 1.44
C VAL A 46 -32.93 -31.67 0.30
N THR A 47 -33.86 -30.75 0.63
CA THR A 47 -34.25 -29.69 -0.30
C THR A 47 -32.97 -28.94 -0.59
N GLY A 48 -32.38 -29.31 -1.73
CA GLY A 48 -31.24 -28.57 -2.23
C GLY A 48 -31.66 -27.09 -2.28
N THR A 49 -31.07 -26.32 -1.40
CA THR A 49 -31.16 -24.86 -1.52
C THR A 49 -30.78 -24.56 -2.95
N ALA A 50 -31.77 -24.16 -3.78
CA ALA A 50 -31.53 -23.76 -5.15
C ALA A 50 -30.44 -22.70 -5.09
N THR A 51 -29.24 -23.05 -5.53
CA THR A 51 -28.14 -22.12 -5.67
C THR A 51 -28.67 -21.06 -6.63
N GLN A 52 -29.10 -19.91 -6.09
CA GLN A 52 -29.52 -18.78 -6.92
C GLN A 52 -28.42 -18.58 -7.95
N ALA A 53 -28.76 -18.72 -9.23
CA ALA A 53 -27.83 -18.55 -10.33
C ALA A 53 -27.19 -17.18 -10.17
N ARG A 54 -25.95 -17.15 -9.70
CA ARG A 54 -25.20 -15.92 -9.45
C ARG A 54 -25.12 -15.18 -10.78
N ARG A 55 -25.80 -14.05 -10.87
CA ARG A 55 -25.80 -13.21 -12.07
C ARG A 55 -24.35 -13.00 -12.50
N LYS A 56 -23.99 -13.45 -13.71
CA LYS A 56 -22.62 -13.36 -14.22
C LYS A 56 -22.22 -11.89 -14.26
N ARG A 57 -21.31 -11.50 -13.39
CA ARG A 57 -20.72 -10.16 -13.39
C ARG A 57 -19.65 -10.08 -14.47
N PRO A 58 -19.38 -8.92 -15.08
CA PRO A 58 -18.22 -8.73 -15.94
C PRO A 58 -16.94 -9.20 -15.23
N PHE A 59 -16.06 -9.86 -15.96
CA PHE A 59 -14.84 -10.49 -15.42
C PHE A 59 -14.02 -9.56 -14.51
N LEU A 60 -13.81 -8.30 -14.92
CA LEU A 60 -13.03 -7.32 -14.13
C LEU A 60 -13.68 -7.00 -12.79
N ILE A 61 -15.02 -6.89 -12.75
CA ILE A 61 -15.77 -6.63 -11.52
C ILE A 61 -15.72 -7.85 -10.60
N ASP A 62 -15.84 -9.04 -11.17
CA ASP A 62 -15.75 -10.28 -10.38
C ASP A 62 -14.33 -10.48 -9.82
N LEU A 63 -13.31 -10.26 -10.62
CA LEU A 63 -11.90 -10.28 -10.19
C LEU A 63 -11.67 -9.27 -9.04
N TYR A 64 -12.10 -8.01 -9.20
CA TYR A 64 -11.93 -6.98 -8.17
C TYR A 64 -12.74 -7.25 -6.90
N SER A 65 -13.81 -8.04 -6.97
CA SER A 65 -14.57 -8.46 -5.80
C SER A 65 -13.75 -9.34 -4.85
N THR A 66 -12.72 -10.02 -5.36
CA THR A 66 -11.85 -10.92 -4.59
C THR A 66 -10.75 -10.17 -3.81
N ALA A 67 -10.21 -10.79 -2.74
CA ALA A 67 -9.07 -10.24 -2.01
C ALA A 67 -7.81 -10.17 -2.89
N VAL A 68 -7.63 -11.14 -3.78
CA VAL A 68 -6.48 -11.20 -4.71
C VAL A 68 -6.58 -10.07 -5.74
N GLY A 69 -7.74 -9.90 -6.38
CA GLY A 69 -7.94 -8.81 -7.36
C GLY A 69 -7.72 -7.43 -6.76
N LYS A 70 -8.17 -7.19 -5.52
CA LYS A 70 -7.89 -5.94 -4.80
C LYS A 70 -6.39 -5.72 -4.54
N LYS A 71 -5.62 -6.79 -4.24
CA LYS A 71 -4.16 -6.70 -4.09
C LYS A 71 -3.48 -6.36 -5.42
N TYR A 72 -3.93 -6.94 -6.54
CA TYR A 72 -3.42 -6.56 -7.86
C TYR A 72 -3.70 -5.10 -8.19
N VAL A 73 -4.93 -4.62 -7.98
CA VAL A 73 -5.28 -3.21 -8.21
C VAL A 73 -4.42 -2.29 -7.32
N MET A 74 -4.24 -2.63 -6.04
CA MET A 74 -3.38 -1.87 -5.13
C MET A 74 -1.91 -1.86 -5.58
N ALA A 75 -1.39 -2.98 -6.11
CA ALA A 75 -0.02 -3.07 -6.60
C ALA A 75 0.17 -2.26 -7.90
N ILE A 76 -0.72 -2.42 -8.87
CA ILE A 76 -0.63 -1.72 -10.17
C ILE A 76 -0.77 -0.20 -9.97
N SER A 77 -1.75 0.24 -9.20
CA SER A 77 -1.92 1.67 -8.88
C SER A 77 -0.73 2.22 -8.07
N GLY A 78 -0.16 1.41 -7.18
CA GLY A 78 1.06 1.75 -6.45
C GLY A 78 2.26 1.93 -7.37
N ILE A 79 2.47 1.03 -8.34
CA ILE A 79 3.54 1.14 -9.35
C ILE A 79 3.39 2.42 -10.18
N ALA A 80 2.17 2.73 -10.64
CA ALA A 80 1.91 3.94 -11.41
C ALA A 80 2.25 5.20 -10.59
N MET A 81 1.84 5.27 -9.32
CA MET A 81 2.17 6.40 -8.44
C MET A 81 3.66 6.47 -8.09
N MET A 82 4.33 5.34 -7.90
CA MET A 82 5.79 5.28 -7.70
C MET A 82 6.54 5.86 -8.90
N GLY A 83 6.16 5.46 -10.11
CA GLY A 83 6.70 6.02 -11.35
C GLY A 83 6.50 7.53 -11.41
N PHE A 84 5.28 8.01 -11.13
CA PHE A 84 5.00 9.44 -11.10
C PHE A 84 5.88 10.19 -10.08
N VAL A 85 5.99 9.70 -8.84
CA VAL A 85 6.79 10.37 -7.79
C VAL A 85 8.26 10.46 -8.21
N LEU A 86 8.80 9.40 -8.83
CA LEU A 86 10.18 9.41 -9.33
C LEU A 86 10.37 10.45 -10.44
N PHE A 87 9.52 10.43 -11.48
CA PHE A 87 9.62 11.41 -12.59
C PHE A 87 9.33 12.82 -12.14
N HIS A 88 8.42 13.01 -11.18
CA HIS A 88 8.14 14.31 -10.59
C HIS A 88 9.35 14.85 -9.83
N MET A 89 10.02 14.02 -9.03
CA MET A 89 11.28 14.39 -8.38
C MET A 89 12.36 14.75 -9.39
N ILE A 90 12.55 13.92 -10.44
CA ILE A 90 13.55 14.18 -11.49
C ILE A 90 13.26 15.51 -12.20
N GLY A 91 11.99 15.80 -12.51
CA GLY A 91 11.58 17.09 -13.09
C GLY A 91 11.93 18.26 -12.17
N ASN A 92 11.68 18.12 -10.87
CA ASN A 92 11.97 19.17 -9.90
C ASN A 92 13.47 19.39 -9.66
N LEU A 93 14.36 18.41 -9.95
CA LEU A 93 15.81 18.62 -9.90
C LEU A 93 16.28 19.76 -10.83
N LYS A 94 15.47 20.13 -11.84
CA LYS A 94 15.77 21.28 -12.71
C LYS A 94 15.80 22.61 -11.96
N MET A 95 15.27 22.69 -10.74
CA MET A 95 15.43 23.89 -9.89
C MET A 95 16.89 24.24 -9.63
N TYR A 96 17.80 23.27 -9.59
CA TYR A 96 19.24 23.49 -9.43
C TYR A 96 19.91 24.07 -10.67
N MET A 97 19.22 24.02 -11.82
CA MET A 97 19.66 24.63 -13.06
C MET A 97 19.12 26.07 -13.23
N GLY A 98 18.32 26.57 -12.27
CA GLY A 98 17.76 27.92 -12.24
C GLY A 98 16.34 28.03 -12.78
N ALA A 99 15.77 29.23 -12.67
CA ALA A 99 14.39 29.54 -13.00
C ALA A 99 14.01 29.16 -14.43
N SER A 100 14.83 29.58 -15.40
CA SER A 100 14.59 29.32 -16.83
C SER A 100 14.45 27.82 -17.11
N ALA A 101 15.28 26.95 -16.50
CA ALA A 101 15.25 25.51 -16.75
C ALA A 101 14.00 24.84 -16.20
N LEU A 102 13.54 25.26 -15.01
CA LEU A 102 12.34 24.69 -14.39
C LEU A 102 11.06 25.19 -15.05
N ASP A 103 10.98 26.49 -15.38
CA ASP A 103 9.80 27.09 -16.00
C ASP A 103 9.62 26.58 -17.44
N HIS A 104 10.67 26.50 -18.25
CA HIS A 104 10.63 25.87 -19.57
C HIS A 104 10.21 24.37 -19.52
N TYR A 105 10.67 23.64 -18.48
CA TYR A 105 10.21 22.25 -18.31
C TYR A 105 8.71 22.18 -18.01
N ALA A 106 8.19 23.11 -17.25
CA ALA A 106 6.76 23.20 -16.98
C ALA A 106 5.94 23.55 -18.24
N GLU A 107 6.46 24.44 -19.09
CA GLU A 107 5.89 24.75 -20.41
C GLU A 107 5.91 23.53 -21.33
N PHE A 108 7.06 22.84 -21.42
CA PHE A 108 7.19 21.60 -22.20
C PHE A 108 6.14 20.56 -21.80
N LEU A 109 5.85 20.39 -20.50
CA LEU A 109 4.81 19.47 -20.06
C LEU A 109 3.41 19.89 -20.51
N GLN A 110 3.15 21.18 -20.68
CA GLN A 110 1.88 21.67 -21.20
C GLN A 110 1.75 21.48 -22.72
N GLU A 111 2.88 21.46 -23.42
CA GLU A 111 2.97 21.27 -24.88
C GLU A 111 3.23 19.81 -25.29
N LEU A 112 3.19 18.89 -24.33
CA LEU A 112 3.49 17.48 -24.59
C LEU A 112 2.55 16.92 -25.67
N LEU A 113 3.15 16.36 -26.73
CA LEU A 113 2.50 15.86 -27.95
C LEU A 113 1.86 16.95 -28.84
N TYR A 114 2.15 18.24 -28.65
CA TYR A 114 1.78 19.25 -29.64
C TYR A 114 2.69 19.09 -30.91
N PRO A 115 2.15 19.17 -32.14
CA PRO A 115 0.77 19.56 -32.53
C PRO A 115 -0.22 18.38 -32.69
N ILE A 116 0.18 17.14 -32.38
CA ILE A 116 -0.69 15.95 -32.52
C ILE A 116 -1.93 16.08 -31.63
N LEU A 117 -1.72 16.57 -30.41
CA LEU A 117 -2.80 16.94 -29.49
C LEU A 117 -2.74 18.44 -29.19
N PRO A 118 -3.88 19.11 -28.94
CA PRO A 118 -3.89 20.48 -28.45
C PRO A 118 -3.06 20.61 -27.15
N LYS A 119 -2.48 21.81 -26.94
CA LYS A 119 -1.74 22.12 -25.71
C LYS A 119 -2.57 21.74 -24.47
N GLN A 120 -1.91 21.24 -23.43
CA GLN A 120 -2.45 20.80 -22.15
C GLN A 120 -3.29 19.50 -22.17
N VAL A 121 -3.80 19.02 -23.32
CA VAL A 121 -4.65 17.83 -23.37
C VAL A 121 -3.93 16.61 -22.79
N MET A 122 -2.70 16.34 -23.23
CA MET A 122 -1.93 15.21 -22.70
C MET A 122 -1.67 15.33 -21.21
N LEU A 123 -1.37 16.53 -20.73
CA LEU A 123 -1.15 16.80 -19.30
C LEU A 123 -2.42 16.51 -18.48
N TRP A 124 -3.62 16.86 -19.00
CA TRP A 124 -4.89 16.56 -18.33
C TRP A 124 -5.20 15.07 -18.33
N ILE A 125 -4.87 14.33 -19.42
CA ILE A 125 -5.01 12.87 -19.46
C ILE A 125 -4.11 12.23 -18.38
N LEU A 126 -2.85 12.67 -18.25
CA LEU A 126 -1.93 12.17 -17.23
C LEU A 126 -2.42 12.49 -15.81
N ARG A 127 -2.92 13.71 -15.57
CA ARG A 127 -3.51 14.11 -14.28
C ARG A 127 -4.75 13.26 -13.94
N GLY A 128 -5.66 13.09 -14.89
CA GLY A 128 -6.86 12.26 -14.70
C GLY A 128 -6.52 10.80 -14.43
N GLY A 129 -5.55 10.26 -15.16
CA GLY A 129 -5.00 8.92 -14.92
C GLY A 129 -4.41 8.77 -13.53
N LEU A 130 -3.61 9.73 -13.08
CA LEU A 130 -3.00 9.72 -11.75
C LEU A 130 -4.04 9.81 -10.63
N VAL A 131 -5.04 10.69 -10.77
CA VAL A 131 -6.16 10.78 -9.81
C VAL A 131 -6.93 9.46 -9.75
N THR A 132 -7.18 8.84 -10.91
CA THR A 132 -7.83 7.52 -10.98
C THR A 132 -7.01 6.45 -10.25
N MET A 133 -5.69 6.40 -10.48
CA MET A 133 -4.79 5.46 -9.78
C MET A 133 -4.78 5.70 -8.28
N LEU A 134 -4.77 6.95 -7.84
CA LEU A 134 -4.85 7.30 -6.41
C LEU A 134 -6.17 6.81 -5.79
N LEU A 135 -7.31 7.07 -6.43
CA LEU A 135 -8.62 6.65 -5.92
C LEU A 135 -8.74 5.12 -5.85
N LEU A 136 -8.25 4.41 -6.87
CA LEU A 136 -8.22 2.95 -6.89
C LEU A 136 -7.32 2.40 -5.77
N HIS A 137 -6.16 3.03 -5.55
CA HIS A 137 -5.23 2.65 -4.45
C HIS A 137 -5.87 2.82 -3.08
N LEU A 138 -6.46 3.98 -2.82
CA LEU A 138 -7.14 4.27 -1.55
C LEU A 138 -8.32 3.32 -1.30
N HIS A 139 -9.15 3.10 -2.34
CA HIS A 139 -10.29 2.19 -2.22
C HIS A 139 -9.84 0.75 -1.97
N ALA A 140 -8.81 0.26 -2.69
CA ALA A 140 -8.26 -1.07 -2.48
C ALA A 140 -7.67 -1.22 -1.06
N ALA A 141 -6.89 -0.25 -0.59
CA ALA A 141 -6.31 -0.25 0.75
C ALA A 141 -7.37 -0.26 1.85
N TRP A 142 -8.40 0.58 1.73
CA TRP A 142 -9.53 0.63 2.65
C TRP A 142 -10.33 -0.68 2.65
N SER A 143 -10.67 -1.19 1.47
CA SER A 143 -11.44 -2.42 1.30
C SER A 143 -10.71 -3.65 1.85
N LEU A 144 -9.39 -3.78 1.58
CA LEU A 144 -8.56 -4.85 2.14
C LEU A 144 -8.43 -4.73 3.67
N THR A 145 -8.34 -3.51 4.19
CA THR A 145 -8.29 -3.28 5.64
C THR A 145 -9.59 -3.74 6.30
N ARG A 146 -10.75 -3.43 5.72
CA ARG A 146 -12.05 -3.91 6.21
C ARG A 146 -12.16 -5.43 6.14
N LEU A 147 -11.80 -6.02 4.99
CA LEU A 147 -11.81 -7.47 4.80
C LEU A 147 -10.95 -8.18 5.85
N ASN A 148 -9.73 -7.68 6.09
CA ASN A 148 -8.81 -8.25 7.08
C ASN A 148 -9.32 -8.11 8.52
N ARG A 149 -10.08 -7.06 8.84
CA ARG A 149 -10.71 -6.90 10.16
C ARG A 149 -11.85 -7.91 10.35
N HIS A 150 -12.70 -8.09 9.35
CA HIS A 150 -13.81 -9.05 9.42
C HIS A 150 -13.35 -10.50 9.46
N ALA A 151 -12.27 -10.85 8.75
CA ALA A 151 -11.69 -12.18 8.77
C ALA A 151 -11.10 -12.60 10.14
N ARG A 152 -10.98 -11.66 11.09
CA ARG A 152 -10.44 -11.87 12.44
C ARG A 152 -11.46 -11.51 13.50
N ALA A 153 -12.51 -12.32 13.63
CA ALA A 153 -13.57 -12.11 14.62
C ALA A 153 -13.05 -12.27 16.07
N VAL A 154 -12.07 -13.15 16.29
CA VAL A 154 -11.46 -13.42 17.60
C VAL A 154 -10.01 -12.95 17.61
N LYS A 155 -9.63 -12.21 18.64
CA LYS A 155 -8.24 -11.77 18.85
C LYS A 155 -7.40 -12.96 19.35
N TYR A 156 -6.15 -13.07 18.84
CA TYR A 156 -5.18 -14.04 19.39
C TYR A 156 -4.93 -13.73 20.87
N GLN A 157 -5.09 -14.74 21.72
CA GLN A 157 -4.84 -14.62 23.16
C GLN A 157 -3.36 -14.80 23.54
N GLY A 158 -2.56 -15.40 22.63
CA GLY A 158 -1.12 -15.61 22.85
C GLY A 158 -0.27 -14.35 22.57
N PRO A 159 0.96 -14.29 23.12
CA PRO A 159 1.93 -13.25 22.80
C PRO A 159 2.19 -13.25 21.31
N ARG A 160 2.16 -12.05 20.73
CA ARG A 160 2.39 -11.86 19.29
C ARG A 160 3.89 -11.88 19.01
N ASP A 161 4.42 -13.01 18.59
CA ASP A 161 5.75 -13.05 18.01
C ASP A 161 5.69 -12.56 16.56
N TYR A 162 6.20 -11.33 16.34
CA TYR A 162 6.21 -10.69 15.03
C TYR A 162 7.48 -11.06 14.25
N GLN A 163 7.70 -12.33 13.96
CA GLN A 163 8.87 -12.78 13.21
C GLN A 163 9.01 -12.10 11.84
N VAL A 164 7.90 -11.71 11.22
CA VAL A 164 7.85 -11.18 9.85
C VAL A 164 7.37 -9.72 9.78
N ALA A 165 6.55 -9.26 10.73
CA ALA A 165 5.98 -7.92 10.71
C ALA A 165 6.89 -6.90 11.38
N LYS A 166 7.70 -6.20 10.59
CA LYS A 166 8.54 -5.08 11.04
C LYS A 166 7.71 -3.83 11.33
N PHE A 167 8.34 -2.85 11.99
CA PHE A 167 7.75 -1.55 12.31
C PHE A 167 7.08 -0.90 11.09
N ALA A 168 7.75 -0.88 9.92
CA ALA A 168 7.25 -0.31 8.69
C ALA A 168 5.91 -0.92 8.23
N SER A 169 5.72 -2.25 8.36
CA SER A 169 4.46 -2.90 7.97
C SER A 169 3.29 -2.58 8.90
N ARG A 170 3.59 -2.29 10.17
CA ARG A 170 2.56 -1.91 11.15
C ARG A 170 2.13 -0.46 11.00
N THR A 171 3.06 0.40 10.59
CA THR A 171 2.83 1.84 10.40
C THR A 171 2.35 2.22 9.00
N MET A 172 2.30 1.25 8.04
CA MET A 172 1.93 1.49 6.65
C MET A 172 0.62 2.28 6.48
N ARG A 173 -0.39 1.97 7.27
CA ARG A 173 -1.68 2.67 7.20
C ARG A 173 -1.59 4.11 7.69
N TRP A 174 -0.84 4.34 8.76
CA TRP A 174 -0.63 5.68 9.31
C TRP A 174 0.20 6.54 8.37
N SER A 175 1.30 5.99 7.82
CA SER A 175 2.08 6.70 6.83
C SER A 175 1.26 7.04 5.58
N GLY A 176 0.36 6.13 5.13
CA GLY A 176 -0.53 6.40 4.02
C GLY A 176 -1.51 7.55 4.27
N ILE A 177 -2.07 7.66 5.49
CA ILE A 177 -2.96 8.78 5.85
C ILE A 177 -2.18 10.10 5.88
N ILE A 178 -0.97 10.09 6.45
CA ILE A 178 -0.13 11.29 6.52
C ILE A 178 0.31 11.73 5.11
N VAL A 179 0.71 10.77 4.24
CA VAL A 179 1.05 11.04 2.85
C VAL A 179 -0.15 11.62 2.09
N LEU A 180 -1.37 11.13 2.35
CA LEU A 180 -2.58 11.69 1.75
C LEU A 180 -2.82 13.14 2.20
N ALA A 181 -2.68 13.43 3.50
CA ALA A 181 -2.81 14.79 4.04
C ALA A 181 -1.74 15.72 3.44
N TYR A 182 -0.50 15.23 3.33
CA TYR A 182 0.58 15.94 2.64
C TYR A 182 0.26 16.22 1.18
N LEU A 183 -0.29 15.24 0.44
CA LEU A 183 -0.67 15.42 -0.96
C LEU A 183 -1.72 16.52 -1.11
N VAL A 184 -2.72 16.55 -0.22
CA VAL A 184 -3.74 17.61 -0.22
C VAL A 184 -3.10 18.97 0.00
N TRP A 185 -2.24 19.12 1.01
CA TRP A 185 -1.48 20.35 1.24
C TRP A 185 -0.64 20.75 0.03
N HIS A 186 0.10 19.80 -0.54
CA HIS A 186 0.95 20.01 -1.71
C HIS A 186 0.16 20.55 -2.93
N LEU A 187 -1.06 20.05 -3.15
CA LEU A 187 -1.93 20.55 -4.21
C LEU A 187 -2.39 21.99 -3.92
N PHE A 188 -2.75 22.31 -2.68
CA PHE A 188 -3.13 23.66 -2.30
C PHE A 188 -1.94 24.63 -2.40
N ASP A 189 -0.73 24.16 -2.16
CA ASP A 189 0.48 24.97 -2.22
C ASP A 189 0.92 25.22 -3.68
N PHE A 190 1.13 24.18 -4.48
CA PHE A 190 1.76 24.30 -5.80
C PHE A 190 0.81 24.18 -7.00
N THR A 191 -0.40 23.68 -6.81
CA THR A 191 -1.37 23.57 -7.92
C THR A 191 -2.42 24.66 -7.87
N PHE A 192 -3.01 24.89 -6.71
CA PHE A 192 -4.03 25.93 -6.52
C PHE A 192 -3.43 27.25 -6.07
N GLY A 193 -2.29 27.23 -5.39
CA GLY A 193 -1.58 28.41 -4.90
C GLY A 193 -2.22 29.08 -3.68
N THR A 194 -3.29 28.53 -3.11
CA THR A 194 -4.07 29.16 -2.04
C THR A 194 -3.32 29.30 -0.72
N VAL A 195 -2.32 28.45 -0.48
CA VAL A 195 -1.48 28.49 0.73
C VAL A 195 -0.03 28.87 0.43
N ASN A 196 0.35 29.02 -0.84
CA ASN A 196 1.72 29.30 -1.27
C ASN A 196 2.21 30.67 -0.78
N ALA A 197 1.38 31.70 -0.97
CA ALA A 197 1.75 33.08 -0.67
C ALA A 197 1.38 33.52 0.75
N VAL A 198 0.79 32.66 1.58
CA VAL A 198 0.39 33.02 2.93
C VAL A 198 1.61 33.33 3.80
N GLY A 199 1.66 34.56 4.33
CA GLY A 199 2.78 35.03 5.16
C GLY A 199 4.04 35.45 4.37
N THR A 200 3.92 35.73 3.08
CA THR A 200 5.01 36.23 2.21
C THR A 200 4.61 37.54 1.52
N ASP A 201 5.60 38.28 1.02
CA ASP A 201 5.40 39.56 0.30
C ASP A 201 5.01 39.39 -1.17
N GLY A 202 4.46 38.23 -1.56
CA GLY A 202 4.15 37.98 -2.95
C GLY A 202 2.89 37.15 -3.15
N THR A 203 2.39 37.13 -4.39
CA THR A 203 1.25 36.36 -4.81
C THR A 203 1.68 35.14 -5.62
N PHE A 204 0.90 34.06 -5.57
CA PHE A 204 1.10 32.90 -6.45
C PHE A 204 0.83 33.30 -7.90
N VAL A 205 1.79 33.05 -8.79
CA VAL A 205 1.66 33.36 -10.21
C VAL A 205 1.73 32.07 -11.02
N ARG A 206 0.68 31.82 -11.80
CA ARG A 206 0.64 30.64 -12.67
C ARG A 206 1.70 30.77 -13.77
N GLY A 207 2.51 29.73 -13.96
CA GLY A 207 3.60 29.69 -14.92
C GLY A 207 4.98 30.00 -14.31
N GLU A 208 5.05 30.71 -13.20
CA GLU A 208 6.31 30.98 -12.48
C GLU A 208 6.60 29.89 -11.45
N VAL A 209 6.87 28.68 -11.95
CA VAL A 209 6.99 27.47 -11.09
C VAL A 209 8.15 27.61 -10.12
N TYR A 210 9.29 28.13 -10.60
CA TYR A 210 10.49 28.32 -9.80
C TYR A 210 10.25 29.30 -8.64
N LYS A 211 9.73 30.50 -8.93
CA LYS A 211 9.46 31.51 -7.89
C LYS A 211 8.44 31.01 -6.85
N ASN A 212 7.38 30.34 -7.31
CA ASN A 212 6.38 29.77 -6.40
C ASN A 212 6.99 28.70 -5.50
N LEU A 213 7.92 27.87 -6.03
CA LEU A 213 8.62 26.83 -5.28
C LEU A 213 9.54 27.46 -4.22
N VAL A 214 10.40 28.39 -4.61
CA VAL A 214 11.32 29.06 -3.69
C VAL A 214 10.55 29.79 -2.60
N ARG A 215 9.54 30.59 -2.94
CA ARG A 215 8.71 31.32 -1.98
C ARG A 215 8.03 30.40 -0.96
N SER A 216 7.50 29.26 -1.41
CA SER A 216 6.87 28.33 -0.48
C SER A 216 7.89 27.72 0.47
N LEU A 217 9.01 27.25 -0.05
CA LEU A 217 10.03 26.55 0.72
C LEU A 217 10.95 27.47 1.54
N ASP A 218 10.97 28.77 1.28
CA ASP A 218 11.68 29.76 2.10
C ASP A 218 11.05 29.93 3.49
N ARG A 219 9.82 29.49 3.67
CA ARG A 219 9.13 29.45 4.98
C ARG A 219 9.62 28.27 5.82
N PRO A 220 10.35 28.44 6.95
CA PRO A 220 10.99 27.34 7.67
C PRO A 220 10.00 26.28 8.16
N VAL A 221 8.82 26.68 8.60
CA VAL A 221 7.77 25.76 9.08
C VAL A 221 7.25 24.89 7.94
N VAL A 222 7.04 25.47 6.75
CA VAL A 222 6.59 24.76 5.56
C VAL A 222 7.66 23.78 5.10
N SER A 223 8.90 24.22 5.02
CA SER A 223 10.03 23.36 4.66
C SER A 223 10.22 22.20 5.63
N ALA A 224 10.13 22.45 6.93
CA ALA A 224 10.16 21.37 7.94
C ALA A 224 9.02 20.36 7.72
N PHE A 225 7.81 20.84 7.42
CA PHE A 225 6.67 20.00 7.07
C PHE A 225 6.95 19.14 5.82
N TYR A 226 7.50 19.74 4.75
CA TYR A 226 7.88 19.01 3.52
C TYR A 226 8.96 17.96 3.78
N ILE A 227 9.97 18.27 4.58
CA ILE A 227 11.03 17.30 4.96
C ILE A 227 10.42 16.09 5.69
N ILE A 228 9.63 16.34 6.74
CA ILE A 228 9.02 15.27 7.53
C ILE A 228 8.08 14.43 6.66
N ALA A 229 7.25 15.08 5.85
CA ALA A 229 6.31 14.38 4.97
C ALA A 229 7.03 13.50 3.93
N ASN A 230 8.15 13.97 3.35
CA ASN A 230 8.94 13.18 2.40
C ASN A 230 9.68 12.01 3.06
N ILE A 231 10.13 12.13 4.31
CA ILE A 231 10.66 11.00 5.08
C ILE A 231 9.58 9.92 5.29
N LEU A 232 8.36 10.35 5.66
CA LEU A 232 7.22 9.43 5.83
C LEU A 232 6.77 8.82 4.50
N LEU A 233 6.83 9.58 3.39
CA LEU A 233 6.65 9.06 2.05
C LEU A 233 7.69 7.98 1.73
N GLY A 234 8.96 8.20 2.09
CA GLY A 234 10.02 7.21 1.92
C GLY A 234 9.74 5.89 2.65
N ILE A 235 9.26 5.95 3.89
CA ILE A 235 8.84 4.77 4.66
C ILE A 235 7.68 4.05 3.94
N HIS A 236 6.71 4.81 3.43
CA HIS A 236 5.58 4.29 2.67
C HIS A 236 6.04 3.60 1.37
N LEU A 237 6.92 4.25 0.61
CA LEU A 237 7.50 3.73 -0.63
C LEU A 237 8.34 2.48 -0.40
N PHE A 238 9.20 2.47 0.63
CA PHE A 238 10.00 1.29 0.98
C PHE A 238 9.11 0.07 1.21
N HIS A 239 8.08 0.25 2.04
CA HIS A 239 7.18 -0.84 2.36
C HIS A 239 6.27 -1.22 1.18
N GLY A 240 5.78 -0.23 0.44
CA GLY A 240 4.99 -0.43 -0.78
C GLY A 240 5.75 -1.22 -1.83
N SER A 241 6.97 -0.81 -2.16
CA SER A 241 7.86 -1.47 -3.12
C SER A 241 8.13 -2.93 -2.75
N TRP A 242 8.43 -3.18 -1.47
CA TRP A 242 8.60 -4.55 -0.97
C TRP A 242 7.32 -5.40 -1.13
N SER A 243 6.16 -4.83 -0.80
CA SER A 243 4.90 -5.57 -0.81
C SER A 243 4.33 -5.82 -2.21
N ILE A 244 4.73 -5.02 -3.22
CA ILE A 244 4.36 -5.24 -4.63
C ILE A 244 4.77 -6.63 -5.09
N PHE A 245 6.02 -7.02 -4.86
CA PHE A 245 6.54 -8.34 -5.27
C PHE A 245 5.75 -9.48 -4.62
N GLN A 246 5.35 -9.32 -3.36
CA GLN A 246 4.53 -10.31 -2.67
C GLN A 246 3.11 -10.37 -3.24
N SER A 247 2.52 -9.22 -3.55
CA SER A 247 1.16 -9.11 -4.11
C SER A 247 1.07 -9.68 -5.52
N MET A 248 2.14 -9.54 -6.32
CA MET A 248 2.23 -10.06 -7.67
C MET A 248 2.62 -11.55 -7.72
N GLY A 249 2.86 -12.19 -6.58
CA GLY A 249 3.26 -13.59 -6.49
C GLY A 249 4.76 -13.85 -6.75
N TRP A 250 5.56 -12.81 -6.93
CA TRP A 250 7.01 -12.92 -7.14
C TRP A 250 7.76 -13.10 -5.82
N ASN A 251 7.42 -14.16 -5.11
CA ASN A 251 7.85 -14.37 -3.72
C ASN A 251 8.89 -15.52 -3.55
N ASN A 252 9.83 -15.66 -4.48
CA ASN A 252 10.90 -16.63 -4.34
C ASN A 252 11.95 -16.13 -3.33
N PRO A 253 12.30 -16.92 -2.28
CA PRO A 253 13.28 -16.56 -1.26
C PRO A 253 14.67 -16.21 -1.82
N ARG A 254 15.07 -16.81 -2.94
CA ARG A 254 16.35 -16.55 -3.63
C ARG A 254 16.53 -15.06 -3.98
N PHE A 255 15.44 -14.35 -4.26
CA PHE A 255 15.47 -12.92 -4.66
C PHE A 255 15.13 -11.95 -3.52
N ASN A 256 15.03 -12.41 -2.27
CA ASN A 256 14.66 -11.54 -1.14
C ASN A 256 15.63 -10.38 -0.94
N ASN A 257 16.94 -10.64 -1.05
CA ASN A 257 17.97 -9.61 -0.89
C ASN A 257 17.87 -8.55 -1.98
N TRP A 258 17.67 -8.96 -3.23
CA TRP A 258 17.49 -8.04 -4.36
C TRP A 258 16.23 -7.17 -4.20
N ARG A 259 15.10 -7.77 -3.85
CA ARG A 259 13.84 -7.03 -3.60
C ARG A 259 14.00 -6.00 -2.49
N ARG A 260 14.71 -6.38 -1.42
CA ARG A 260 15.00 -5.48 -0.31
C ARG A 260 15.94 -4.34 -0.73
N ALA A 261 16.97 -4.64 -1.48
CA ALA A 261 17.89 -3.65 -2.02
C ALA A 261 17.17 -2.66 -2.94
N PHE A 262 16.31 -3.16 -3.85
CA PHE A 262 15.47 -2.33 -4.71
C PHE A 262 14.56 -1.41 -3.89
N ALA A 263 13.81 -1.95 -2.92
CA ALA A 263 12.89 -1.15 -2.10
C ALA A 263 13.64 -0.07 -1.30
N THR A 264 14.80 -0.41 -0.73
CA THR A 264 15.64 0.54 0.00
C THR A 264 16.20 1.60 -0.94
N GLY A 265 16.83 1.19 -2.04
CA GLY A 265 17.44 2.11 -3.01
C GLY A 265 16.42 3.08 -3.61
N PHE A 266 15.28 2.57 -4.04
CA PHE A 266 14.20 3.40 -4.59
C PHE A 266 13.70 4.44 -3.57
N ALA A 267 13.38 4.01 -2.36
CA ALA A 267 12.91 4.92 -1.31
C ALA A 267 13.98 5.96 -0.94
N THR A 268 15.25 5.55 -0.82
CA THR A 268 16.36 6.45 -0.49
C THR A 268 16.56 7.50 -1.57
N VAL A 269 16.58 7.11 -2.84
CA VAL A 269 16.75 8.07 -3.97
C VAL A 269 15.64 9.10 -3.96
N VAL A 270 14.38 8.69 -3.81
CA VAL A 270 13.24 9.61 -3.77
C VAL A 270 13.30 10.54 -2.54
N VAL A 271 13.63 10.01 -1.36
CA VAL A 271 13.75 10.83 -0.14
C VAL A 271 14.88 11.84 -0.26
N VAL A 272 16.06 11.40 -0.66
CA VAL A 272 17.23 12.29 -0.79
C VAL A 272 16.94 13.40 -1.81
N GLY A 273 16.38 13.05 -2.98
CA GLY A 273 16.01 14.03 -3.99
C GLY A 273 14.99 15.04 -3.47
N ASN A 274 13.87 14.58 -2.91
CA ASN A 274 12.81 15.49 -2.47
C ASN A 274 13.18 16.31 -1.22
N VAL A 275 13.94 15.76 -0.27
CA VAL A 275 14.38 16.49 0.93
C VAL A 275 15.45 17.51 0.61
N SER A 276 16.22 17.31 -0.47
CA SER A 276 17.23 18.27 -0.89
C SER A 276 16.61 19.63 -1.30
N PHE A 277 15.40 19.66 -1.84
CA PHE A 277 14.76 20.90 -2.31
C PHE A 277 14.52 21.91 -1.17
N PRO A 278 13.79 21.60 -0.11
CA PRO A 278 13.60 22.55 0.98
C PRO A 278 14.92 22.88 1.70
N ILE A 279 15.86 21.94 1.80
CA ILE A 279 17.19 22.22 2.38
C ILE A 279 17.94 23.25 1.54
N ALA A 280 17.96 23.09 0.21
CA ALA A 280 18.67 23.99 -0.69
C ALA A 280 18.12 25.43 -0.67
N VAL A 281 16.79 25.58 -0.54
CA VAL A 281 16.15 26.89 -0.43
C VAL A 281 16.48 27.53 0.92
N ILE A 282 16.31 26.85 2.06
CA ILE A 282 16.63 27.39 3.38
C ILE A 282 18.13 27.72 3.50
N ALA A 283 19.01 26.90 2.93
CA ALA A 283 20.45 27.15 2.91
C ALA A 283 20.86 28.29 1.96
N GLY A 284 19.92 28.87 1.20
CA GLY A 284 20.20 29.95 0.25
C GLY A 284 21.01 29.53 -0.99
N ILE A 285 21.10 28.23 -1.26
CA ILE A 285 21.71 27.65 -2.47
C ILE A 285 20.84 27.95 -3.68
N VAL A 286 19.53 27.91 -3.50
CA VAL A 286 18.50 28.23 -4.49
C VAL A 286 17.68 29.40 -3.95
N LYS A 287 17.60 30.51 -4.74
CA LYS A 287 16.96 31.77 -4.34
C LYS A 287 16.03 32.27 -5.44
#